data_d3afffc018f5686928d909157b99178d
#
_entry.id   d3afffc018f5686928d909157b99178d
#
_cell.length_a   1.000
_cell.length_b   1.000
_cell.length_c   1.000
_cell.angle_alpha   90.00
_cell.angle_beta   90.00
_cell.angle_gamma   90.00
#
_symmetry.space_group_name_H-M   'P 1'
#
loop_
_entity.id
_entity.type
_entity.pdbx_description
1 polymer ?
#
loop_
_entity_poly.entity_id
_entity_poly.type
_entity_poly.pdbx_seq_one_letter_code
_entity_poly.pdbx_strand_id
1 'polypeptide(L)'
;MNPQNLDLLQSQEALQKLTSRDLRGVFALRLADITDVVNERLQKLQGVQEDLSRRVGEGDLQQEEADDQWRELLQETLEIEEEPLPRSALRAVEISVADLKALGWMIEDAEDDTDTE
;
A
#
# COMPACT_ATOMS: atom_id res chain seq x y z
N MET A 1 0.78 -10.15 -5.75
CA MET A 1 1.35 -8.78 -5.64
C MET A 1 2.33 -8.74 -4.48
N ASN A 2 3.47 -8.13 -4.71
CA ASN A 2 4.52 -8.06 -3.67
C ASN A 2 5.00 -6.62 -3.49
N PRO A 3 4.12 -5.73 -2.98
CA PRO A 3 4.56 -4.35 -2.72
C PRO A 3 5.56 -4.30 -1.58
N GLN A 4 6.43 -3.29 -1.61
CA GLN A 4 7.28 -3.00 -0.49
C GLN A 4 6.47 -2.27 0.58
N ASN A 5 6.92 -2.35 1.83
CA ASN A 5 6.26 -1.61 2.91
C ASN A 5 6.19 -0.11 2.60
N LEU A 6 7.20 0.42 1.93
CA LEU A 6 7.19 1.82 1.49
C LEU A 6 6.01 2.10 0.56
N ASP A 7 5.72 1.18 -0.37
CA ASP A 7 4.59 1.34 -1.29
C ASP A 7 3.28 1.43 -0.52
N LEU A 8 3.13 0.62 0.54
CA LEU A 8 1.92 0.63 1.35
C LEU A 8 1.74 1.97 2.06
N LEU A 9 2.82 2.50 2.62
CA LEU A 9 2.76 3.79 3.31
C LEU A 9 2.44 4.92 2.34
N GLN A 10 3.02 4.90 1.16
CA GLN A 10 2.80 5.95 0.16
C GLN A 10 1.40 5.90 -0.43
N SER A 11 0.78 4.72 -0.43
CA SER A 11 -0.56 4.55 -1.01
C SER A 11 -1.69 4.66 0.01
N GLN A 12 -1.38 4.86 1.29
CA GLN A 12 -2.36 4.82 2.37
C GLN A 12 -3.53 5.78 2.13
N GLU A 13 -3.23 7.03 1.82
CA GLU A 13 -4.27 8.03 1.59
C GLU A 13 -5.08 7.74 0.34
N ALA A 14 -4.41 7.35 -0.74
CA ALA A 14 -5.08 7.01 -1.99
C ALA A 14 -5.99 5.81 -1.81
N LEU A 15 -5.55 4.82 -1.02
CA LEU A 15 -6.34 3.63 -0.75
C LEU A 15 -7.60 3.97 0.05
N GLN A 16 -7.49 4.85 1.03
CA GLN A 16 -8.65 5.31 1.80
C GLN A 16 -9.68 6.00 0.90
N LYS A 17 -9.20 6.82 -0.03
CA LYS A 17 -10.09 7.49 -0.97
C LYS A 17 -10.78 6.47 -1.87
N LEU A 18 -10.06 5.48 -2.33
CA LEU A 18 -10.61 4.45 -3.21
C LEU A 18 -11.68 3.62 -2.50
N THR A 19 -11.48 3.29 -1.22
CA THR A 19 -12.45 2.49 -0.47
C THR A 19 -13.77 3.21 -0.25
N SER A 20 -13.79 4.53 -0.42
CA SER A 20 -15.02 5.31 -0.31
C SER A 20 -15.78 5.42 -1.63
N ARG A 21 -15.23 4.84 -2.71
CA ARG A 21 -15.87 4.89 -4.04
C ARG A 21 -16.70 3.64 -4.28
N ASP A 22 -17.66 3.78 -5.17
CA ASP A 22 -18.54 2.67 -5.53
C ASP A 22 -17.90 1.82 -6.63
N LEU A 23 -17.52 0.61 -6.28
CA LEU A 23 -17.03 -0.38 -7.24
C LEU A 23 -18.06 -1.48 -7.39
N ARG A 24 -17.98 -2.20 -8.51
CA ARG A 24 -18.82 -3.39 -8.70
C ARG A 24 -18.50 -4.43 -7.65
N GLY A 25 -19.53 -5.22 -7.29
CA GLY A 25 -19.45 -6.14 -6.17
C GLY A 25 -18.20 -7.00 -6.10
N VAL A 26 -17.79 -7.63 -7.21
CA VAL A 26 -16.60 -8.48 -7.21
C VAL A 26 -15.34 -7.68 -6.96
N PHE A 27 -15.25 -6.47 -7.51
CA PHE A 27 -14.08 -5.62 -7.31
C PHE A 27 -14.11 -4.97 -5.94
N ALA A 28 -15.29 -4.63 -5.44
CA ALA A 28 -15.43 -4.10 -4.09
C ALA A 28 -14.95 -5.12 -3.06
N LEU A 29 -15.33 -6.38 -3.23
CA LEU A 29 -14.89 -7.44 -2.33
C LEU A 29 -13.37 -7.64 -2.39
N ARG A 30 -12.83 -7.67 -3.61
CA ARG A 30 -11.38 -7.80 -3.78
C ARG A 30 -10.65 -6.63 -3.14
N LEU A 31 -11.14 -5.40 -3.34
CA LEU A 31 -10.56 -4.22 -2.73
C LEU A 31 -10.62 -4.30 -1.21
N ALA A 32 -11.73 -4.77 -0.66
CA ALA A 32 -11.88 -4.93 0.79
C ALA A 32 -10.82 -5.91 1.33
N ASP A 33 -10.62 -7.03 0.65
CA ASP A 33 -9.65 -8.02 1.07
C ASP A 33 -8.22 -7.47 1.02
N ILE A 34 -7.88 -6.78 -0.06
CA ILE A 34 -6.57 -6.13 -0.19
C ILE A 34 -6.39 -5.10 0.93
N THR A 35 -7.41 -4.28 1.17
CA THR A 35 -7.36 -3.24 2.18
C THR A 35 -7.15 -3.81 3.58
N ASP A 36 -7.81 -4.92 3.89
CA ASP A 36 -7.64 -5.57 5.19
C ASP A 36 -6.20 -6.01 5.41
N VAL A 37 -5.58 -6.62 4.40
CA VAL A 37 -4.19 -7.07 4.49
C VAL A 37 -3.26 -5.88 4.65
N VAL A 38 -3.48 -4.83 3.87
CA VAL A 38 -2.66 -3.60 3.93
C VAL A 38 -2.78 -2.95 5.31
N ASN A 39 -4.01 -2.80 5.82
CA ASN A 39 -4.22 -2.14 7.11
C ASN A 39 -3.55 -2.93 8.24
N GLU A 40 -3.61 -4.25 8.20
CA GLU A 40 -2.95 -5.08 9.20
C GLU A 40 -1.44 -4.82 9.18
N ARG A 41 -0.84 -4.78 7.98
CA ARG A 41 0.58 -4.50 7.85
C ARG A 41 0.93 -3.10 8.32
N LEU A 42 0.10 -2.10 7.98
CA LEU A 42 0.35 -0.72 8.39
C LEU A 42 0.31 -0.56 9.91
N GLN A 43 -0.58 -1.30 10.59
CA GLN A 43 -0.61 -1.28 12.05
C GLN A 43 0.68 -1.84 12.63
N LYS A 44 1.21 -2.90 12.05
CA LYS A 44 2.48 -3.48 12.50
C LYS A 44 3.63 -2.53 12.26
N LEU A 45 3.64 -1.86 11.12
CA LEU A 45 4.68 -0.86 10.81
C LEU A 45 4.64 0.29 11.80
N GLN A 46 3.45 0.76 12.13
CA GLN A 46 3.29 1.83 13.11
C GLN A 46 3.83 1.41 14.48
N GLY A 47 3.56 0.17 14.88
CA GLY A 47 4.06 -0.36 16.15
C GLY A 47 5.58 -0.40 16.19
N VAL A 48 6.22 -0.81 15.09
CA VAL A 48 7.68 -0.82 15.01
C VAL A 48 8.22 0.60 15.06
N GLN A 49 7.60 1.53 14.35
CA GLN A 49 8.04 2.92 14.34
C GLN A 49 7.99 3.51 15.75
N GLU A 50 6.91 3.25 16.46
CA GLU A 50 6.76 3.73 17.84
C GLU A 50 7.81 3.11 18.77
N ASP A 51 8.07 1.82 18.58
CA ASP A 51 9.09 1.12 19.39
C ASP A 51 10.48 1.69 19.13
N LEU A 52 10.83 1.93 17.88
CA LEU A 52 12.13 2.53 17.56
C LEU A 52 12.27 3.92 18.15
N SER A 53 11.21 4.74 18.06
CA SER A 53 11.22 6.08 18.63
C SER A 53 11.36 6.03 20.14
N ARG A 54 10.70 5.10 20.80
CA ARG A 54 10.77 4.94 22.24
C ARG A 54 12.19 4.55 22.67
N ARG A 55 12.80 3.61 21.95
CA ARG A 55 14.17 3.17 22.29
C ARG A 55 15.19 4.28 22.12
N VAL A 56 15.02 5.10 21.08
CA VAL A 56 15.90 6.26 20.90
C VAL A 56 15.73 7.24 22.06
N GLY A 57 14.48 7.49 22.45
CA GLY A 57 14.18 8.38 23.56
C GLY A 57 14.73 7.89 24.89
N GLU A 58 14.81 6.57 25.07
CA GLU A 58 15.35 5.97 26.30
C GLU A 58 16.87 5.78 26.27
N GLY A 59 17.49 6.06 25.14
CA GLY A 59 18.94 5.90 25.01
C GLY A 59 19.41 4.48 24.70
N ASP A 60 18.48 3.56 24.47
CA ASP A 60 18.81 2.15 24.16
C ASP A 60 19.22 1.96 22.71
N LEU A 61 18.93 2.92 21.86
CA LEU A 61 19.20 2.82 20.43
C LEU A 61 19.59 4.20 19.91
N GLN A 62 20.60 4.23 19.04
CA GLN A 62 21.01 5.47 18.41
C GLN A 62 20.04 5.84 17.31
N GLN A 63 19.84 7.14 17.10
CA GLN A 63 18.92 7.61 16.04
C GLN A 63 19.33 7.06 14.67
N GLU A 64 20.63 7.02 14.40
CA GLU A 64 21.13 6.51 13.12
C GLU A 64 20.80 5.03 12.94
N GLU A 65 20.91 4.25 13.99
CA GLU A 65 20.56 2.82 13.95
C GLU A 65 19.05 2.64 13.72
N ALA A 66 18.23 3.46 14.39
CA ALA A 66 16.80 3.42 14.22
C ALA A 66 16.41 3.76 12.76
N ASP A 67 17.06 4.77 12.20
CA ASP A 67 16.81 5.16 10.82
C ASP A 67 17.19 4.05 9.85
N ASP A 68 18.31 3.37 10.09
CA ASP A 68 18.75 2.27 9.25
C ASP A 68 17.79 1.09 9.33
N GLN A 69 17.34 0.74 10.53
CA GLN A 69 16.38 -0.35 10.71
C GLN A 69 15.06 -0.05 10.02
N TRP A 70 14.61 1.20 10.14
CA TRP A 70 13.36 1.62 9.49
C TRP A 70 13.49 1.55 7.97
N ARG A 71 14.62 2.01 7.43
CA ARG A 71 14.87 1.98 5.98
C ARG A 71 14.89 0.56 5.45
N GLU A 72 15.52 -0.36 6.17
CA GLU A 72 15.54 -1.77 5.78
C GLU A 72 14.13 -2.35 5.80
N LEU A 73 13.35 -2.02 6.83
CA LEU A 73 11.98 -2.50 6.94
C LEU A 73 11.11 -1.99 5.79
N LEU A 74 11.31 -0.74 5.38
CA LEU A 74 10.55 -0.17 4.27
C LEU A 74 10.79 -0.89 2.94
N GLN A 75 11.93 -1.53 2.80
CA GLN A 75 12.28 -2.26 1.58
C GLN A 75 11.75 -3.69 1.57
N GLU A 76 11.29 -4.20 2.71
CA GLU A 76 10.72 -5.53 2.75
C GLU A 76 9.38 -5.55 2.04
N THR A 77 9.11 -6.68 1.37
CA THR A 77 7.86 -6.84 0.62
C THR A 77 6.82 -7.58 1.44
N LEU A 78 5.56 -7.30 1.12
CA LEU A 78 4.42 -8.03 1.65
C LEU A 78 3.82 -8.85 0.52
N GLU A 79 3.73 -10.16 0.72
CA GLU A 79 3.09 -11.02 -0.27
C GLU A 79 1.58 -10.96 -0.07
N ILE A 80 0.87 -10.50 -1.10
CA ILE A 80 -0.58 -10.42 -1.09
C ILE A 80 -1.11 -11.40 -2.11
N GLU A 81 -1.93 -12.35 -1.66
CA GLU A 81 -2.42 -13.43 -2.51
C GLU A 81 -3.61 -12.99 -3.38
N GLU A 82 -4.28 -11.92 -3.02
CA GLU A 82 -5.36 -11.37 -3.81
C GLU A 82 -4.87 -10.95 -5.18
N GLU A 83 -5.72 -11.09 -6.20
CA GLU A 83 -5.39 -10.62 -7.53
C GLU A 83 -5.48 -9.10 -7.58
N PRO A 84 -4.64 -8.44 -8.40
CA PRO A 84 -4.74 -7.00 -8.55
C PRO A 84 -6.06 -6.61 -9.21
N LEU A 85 -6.49 -5.38 -8.95
CA LEU A 85 -7.69 -4.85 -9.60
C LEU A 85 -7.38 -4.56 -11.07
N PRO A 86 -8.26 -4.95 -12.00
CA PRO A 86 -8.07 -4.56 -13.39
C PRO A 86 -8.28 -3.06 -13.54
N ARG A 87 -7.55 -2.46 -14.45
CA ARG A 87 -7.67 -1.03 -14.70
C ARG A 87 -9.11 -0.64 -15.06
N SER A 88 -9.81 -1.53 -15.73
CA SER A 88 -11.20 -1.29 -16.12
C SER A 88 -12.13 -1.11 -14.93
N ALA A 89 -11.77 -1.66 -13.76
CA ALA A 89 -12.58 -1.51 -12.56
C ALA A 89 -12.62 -0.05 -12.08
N LEU A 90 -11.66 0.75 -12.49
CA LEU A 90 -11.53 2.14 -12.06
C LEU A 90 -12.07 3.16 -13.07
N ARG A 91 -12.61 2.71 -14.19
CA ARG A 91 -13.05 3.62 -15.26
C ARG A 91 -14.11 4.60 -14.82
N ALA A 92 -15.02 4.16 -13.96
CA ALA A 92 -16.12 5.00 -13.50
C ALA A 92 -15.79 5.71 -12.20
N VAL A 93 -14.56 5.58 -11.71
CA VAL A 93 -14.13 6.12 -10.43
C VAL A 93 -13.30 7.37 -10.69
N GLU A 94 -13.64 8.45 -10.01
CA GLU A 94 -12.81 9.65 -10.05
C GLU A 94 -11.59 9.44 -9.16
N ILE A 95 -10.42 9.46 -9.79
CA ILE A 95 -9.17 9.26 -9.07
C ILE A 95 -8.11 10.14 -9.74
N SER A 96 -7.32 10.82 -8.92
CA SER A 96 -6.26 11.68 -9.45
C SER A 96 -5.12 10.85 -10.02
N VAL A 97 -4.32 11.46 -10.89
CA VAL A 97 -3.14 10.82 -11.46
C VAL A 97 -2.17 10.41 -10.35
N ALA A 98 -1.99 11.28 -9.36
CA ALA A 98 -1.10 11.00 -8.25
C ALA A 98 -1.56 9.77 -7.45
N ASP A 99 -2.86 9.69 -7.15
CA ASP A 99 -3.43 8.56 -6.43
C ASP A 99 -3.33 7.27 -7.24
N LEU A 100 -3.57 7.37 -8.55
CA LEU A 100 -3.47 6.21 -9.44
C LEU A 100 -2.05 5.67 -9.45
N LYS A 101 -1.05 6.54 -9.50
CA LYS A 101 0.35 6.12 -9.45
C LYS A 101 0.70 5.49 -8.11
N ALA A 102 0.19 6.06 -7.02
CA ALA A 102 0.45 5.52 -5.69
C ALA A 102 -0.14 4.12 -5.53
N LEU A 103 -1.23 3.81 -6.23
CA LEU A 103 -1.91 2.52 -6.17
C LEU A 103 -1.46 1.55 -7.28
N GLY A 104 -0.45 1.94 -8.07
CA GLY A 104 -0.01 1.13 -9.21
C GLY A 104 0.35 -0.31 -8.87
N TRP A 105 0.84 -0.56 -7.66
CA TRP A 105 1.23 -1.91 -7.25
C TRP A 105 0.03 -2.86 -7.14
N MET A 106 -1.18 -2.34 -6.95
CA MET A 106 -2.39 -3.17 -6.80
C MET A 106 -3.32 -3.10 -8.01
N ILE A 107 -2.95 -2.38 -9.03
CA ILE A 107 -3.74 -2.25 -10.26
C ILE A 107 -3.05 -2.99 -11.37
N GLU A 108 -3.78 -3.87 -12.04
CA GLU A 108 -3.24 -4.61 -13.17
C GLU A 108 -2.98 -3.66 -14.34
N ASP A 109 -1.75 -3.67 -14.83
CA ASP A 109 -1.30 -2.72 -15.85
C ASP A 109 -1.53 -3.21 -17.28
N ALA A 110 -2.29 -4.19 -17.46
CA ALA A 110 -2.52 -4.87 -18.71
C ALA A 110 -2.24 -4.01 -19.92
N GLU A 111 -1.90 -3.88 -19.99
CA GLU A 111 -1.66 -3.35 -20.66
C GLU A 111 -1.97 -2.89 -21.46
N ASP A 112 -1.75 -2.82 -21.07
CA ASP A 112 -2.03 -2.27 -21.42
C ASP A 112 -2.11 -2.01 -22.41
N ASP A 113 -1.94 -2.35 -22.46
CA ASP A 113 -1.94 -2.28 -23.22
C ASP A 113 -2.25 -2.06 -24.08
N THR A 114 -2.08 -2.28 -24.09
CA THR A 114 -2.20 -2.27 -24.77
C THR A 114 -2.67 -1.82 -25.50
N ASP A 115 -2.49 -1.81 -25.54
CA ASP A 115 -2.75 -1.56 -26.16
C ASP A 115 -3.11 -1.10 -26.96
N THR A 116 -3.04 -1.09 -26.92
CA THR A 116 -3.21 -0.86 -27.57
C THR A 116 -3.45 -0.45 -28.40
N GLU A 117 -3.31 -0.47 -28.58
CA GLU A 117 -3.36 -0.31 -29.29
C GLU A 117 -3.53 -0.08 -29.80
#